data_d6d3008cf224c22ef10094da541f1615
#
_entry.id   d6d3008cf224c22ef10094da541f1615
#
_cell.length_a   1.000
_cell.length_b   1.000
_cell.length_c   1.000
_cell.angle_alpha   90.00
_cell.angle_beta   90.00
_cell.angle_gamma   90.00
#
_symmetry.space_group_name_H-M   'P 1'
#
loop_
_entity.id
_entity.type
_entity.pdbx_description
1 polymer ?
#
loop_
_entity_poly.entity_id
_entity_poly.type
_entity_poly.pdbx_seq_one_letter_code
_entity_poly.pdbx_strand_id
1 'polypeptide(L)'
;MSEVNVAGFLGKKIFFLHPSALVQNQVVPELVQDEFEVYTVKDEDRLKQGLTKYPGAIVFICLNEGMKETACEEWIRGVMGTPETAGVQIGVISAGRDDTLKQKYIDQYKVPCGFIVMRSDISMVIKQFITILNSVSAKGRRKYLRAIIEKETNVTVNIPLNGTFVNGTIRDISVVGFSCSFPEDPHLPKNTIYKDVQLRLQSQLLRVEGLAFGSRLDGEQRIYVILFTQHIDSNAKSRIRKYIQSNIQSKMDVEL
;
A
#
# COMPACT_ATOMS: atom_id res chain seq x y z
N MET A 1 10.45 -23.33 -15.74
CA MET A 1 9.29 -23.03 -14.88
C MET A 1 8.91 -21.59 -15.21
N SER A 2 7.73 -21.40 -15.85
CA SER A 2 7.24 -20.10 -16.34
C SER A 2 7.14 -19.11 -15.17
N GLU A 3 7.70 -17.93 -15.33
CA GLU A 3 7.44 -16.77 -14.47
C GLU A 3 5.93 -16.55 -14.46
N VAL A 4 5.29 -17.00 -13.39
CA VAL A 4 3.89 -16.68 -13.12
C VAL A 4 3.85 -15.16 -13.01
N ASN A 5 3.05 -14.53 -13.86
CA ASN A 5 2.86 -13.09 -13.94
C ASN A 5 2.43 -12.54 -12.56
N VAL A 6 3.41 -12.23 -11.72
CA VAL A 6 3.24 -11.77 -10.33
C VAL A 6 2.50 -10.42 -10.31
N ALA A 7 2.64 -9.63 -11.39
CA ALA A 7 1.98 -8.32 -11.53
C ALA A 7 0.44 -8.41 -11.53
N GLY A 8 -0.16 -9.50 -12.02
CA GLY A 8 -1.61 -9.70 -11.97
C GLY A 8 -2.15 -10.10 -10.59
N PHE A 9 -1.28 -10.55 -9.67
CA PHE A 9 -1.66 -10.92 -8.29
C PHE A 9 -1.58 -9.74 -7.31
N LEU A 10 -0.57 -8.90 -7.50
CA LEU A 10 -0.40 -7.66 -6.74
C LEU A 10 -1.09 -6.54 -7.53
N GLY A 11 -1.73 -5.60 -6.84
CA GLY A 11 -2.29 -4.40 -7.46
C GLY A 11 -1.19 -3.55 -8.14
N LYS A 12 -1.61 -2.58 -8.90
CA LYS A 12 -0.70 -1.56 -9.45
C LYS A 12 -0.18 -0.70 -8.32
N LYS A 13 1.09 -0.33 -8.37
CA LYS A 13 1.67 0.64 -7.44
C LYS A 13 1.21 2.05 -7.83
N ILE A 14 0.72 2.79 -6.85
CA ILE A 14 0.20 4.15 -7.03
C ILE A 14 1.17 5.11 -6.34
N PHE A 15 1.77 5.98 -7.10
CA PHE A 15 2.70 6.99 -6.61
C PHE A 15 2.06 8.37 -6.64
N PHE A 16 2.18 9.10 -5.54
CA PHE A 16 1.92 10.54 -5.50
C PHE A 16 3.27 11.26 -5.50
N LEU A 17 3.56 11.96 -6.59
CA LEU A 17 4.78 12.75 -6.74
C LEU A 17 4.54 14.17 -6.22
N HIS A 18 5.38 14.60 -5.29
CA HIS A 18 5.27 15.87 -4.57
C HIS A 18 3.87 16.12 -3.97
N PRO A 19 3.32 15.17 -3.17
CA PRO A 19 1.97 15.35 -2.64
C PRO A 19 1.89 16.57 -1.73
N SER A 20 0.86 17.41 -1.95
CA SER A 20 0.51 18.48 -1.00
C SER A 20 0.13 17.90 0.36
N ALA A 21 0.18 18.72 1.41
CA ALA A 21 -0.24 18.29 2.75
C ALA A 21 -1.69 17.76 2.76
N LEU A 22 -2.58 18.34 1.97
CA LEU A 22 -3.97 17.91 1.84
C LEU A 22 -4.06 16.51 1.22
N VAL A 23 -3.33 16.25 0.14
CA VAL A 23 -3.26 14.93 -0.50
C VAL A 23 -2.69 13.90 0.47
N GLN A 24 -1.57 14.23 1.12
CA GLN A 24 -0.87 13.30 2.01
C GLN A 24 -1.69 12.95 3.26
N ASN A 25 -2.41 13.93 3.83
CA ASN A 25 -3.11 13.73 5.11
C ASN A 25 -4.57 13.30 4.97
N GLN A 26 -5.20 13.52 3.80
CA GLN A 26 -6.62 13.22 3.63
C GLN A 26 -6.89 12.22 2.48
N VAL A 27 -6.20 12.32 1.34
CA VAL A 27 -6.44 11.43 0.20
C VAL A 27 -5.75 10.08 0.40
N VAL A 28 -4.46 10.10 0.68
CA VAL A 28 -3.65 8.86 0.81
C VAL A 28 -4.21 7.91 1.86
N PRO A 29 -4.58 8.33 3.08
CA PRO A 29 -5.14 7.42 4.08
C PRO A 29 -6.45 6.74 3.65
N GLU A 30 -7.32 7.46 2.95
CA GLU A 30 -8.58 6.91 2.46
C GLU A 30 -8.38 5.89 1.35
N LEU A 31 -7.43 6.14 0.43
CA LEU A 31 -7.07 5.16 -0.60
C LEU A 31 -6.45 3.89 0.01
N VAL A 32 -5.64 4.03 1.05
CA VAL A 32 -5.09 2.89 1.81
C VAL A 32 -6.20 2.16 2.57
N GLN A 33 -7.20 2.88 3.10
CA GLN A 33 -8.37 2.28 3.74
C GLN A 33 -9.19 1.46 2.74
N ASP A 34 -9.23 1.89 1.49
CA ASP A 34 -9.83 1.18 0.36
C ASP A 34 -8.91 0.10 -0.25
N GLU A 35 -7.81 -0.23 0.45
CA GLU A 35 -6.88 -1.31 0.08
C GLU A 35 -6.11 -1.06 -1.24
N PHE A 36 -5.89 0.21 -1.61
CA PHE A 36 -4.96 0.57 -2.68
C PHE A 36 -3.53 0.65 -2.17
N GLU A 37 -2.57 0.17 -2.96
CA GLU A 37 -1.14 0.22 -2.66
C GLU A 37 -0.55 1.56 -3.07
N VAL A 38 -0.45 2.49 -2.11
CA VAL A 38 -0.13 3.91 -2.34
C VAL A 38 1.21 4.28 -1.73
N TYR A 39 1.98 5.08 -2.46
CA TYR A 39 3.29 5.60 -2.09
C TYR A 39 3.36 7.11 -2.30
N THR A 40 4.15 7.78 -1.48
CA THR A 40 4.46 9.21 -1.63
C THR A 40 5.93 9.40 -1.95
N VAL A 41 6.25 10.19 -2.97
CA VAL A 41 7.62 10.41 -3.44
C VAL A 41 7.86 11.91 -3.62
N LYS A 42 9.05 12.38 -3.24
CA LYS A 42 9.47 13.78 -3.37
C LYS A 42 10.67 13.97 -4.31
N ASP A 43 11.19 12.88 -4.87
CA ASP A 43 12.33 12.89 -5.78
C ASP A 43 11.85 12.34 -7.13
N GLU A 44 11.69 13.24 -8.08
CA GLU A 44 11.17 12.94 -9.41
C GLU A 44 12.13 12.12 -10.25
N ASP A 45 13.43 12.32 -10.11
CA ASP A 45 14.44 11.59 -10.88
C ASP A 45 14.52 10.14 -10.39
N ARG A 46 14.53 9.99 -9.09
CA ARG A 46 14.53 8.67 -8.45
C ARG A 46 13.27 7.89 -8.79
N LEU A 47 12.09 8.54 -8.74
CA LEU A 47 10.85 7.90 -9.16
C LEU A 47 10.94 7.48 -10.64
N LYS A 48 11.39 8.38 -11.53
CA LYS A 48 11.50 8.09 -12.96
C LYS A 48 12.37 6.87 -13.25
N GLN A 49 13.50 6.74 -12.57
CA GLN A 49 14.38 5.57 -12.68
C GLN A 49 13.70 4.30 -12.16
N GLY A 50 13.03 4.38 -11.01
CA GLY A 50 12.32 3.27 -10.40
C GLY A 50 11.13 2.76 -11.21
N LEU A 51 10.46 3.62 -11.99
CA LEU A 51 9.29 3.24 -12.79
C LEU A 51 9.58 2.17 -13.85
N THR A 52 10.82 1.98 -14.27
CA THR A 52 11.22 0.87 -15.15
C THR A 52 10.95 -0.50 -14.54
N LYS A 53 10.99 -0.59 -13.21
CA LYS A 53 10.64 -1.82 -12.46
C LYS A 53 9.12 -2.03 -12.35
N TYR A 54 8.31 -0.98 -12.60
CA TYR A 54 6.87 -0.98 -12.41
C TYR A 54 6.12 -0.45 -13.64
N PRO A 55 6.21 -1.12 -14.79
CA PRO A 55 5.71 -0.61 -16.07
C PRO A 55 4.19 -0.36 -16.12
N GLY A 56 3.43 -0.92 -15.16
CA GLY A 56 1.99 -0.69 -15.01
C GLY A 56 1.62 0.28 -13.89
N ALA A 57 2.58 1.00 -13.32
CA ALA A 57 2.34 1.94 -12.21
C ALA A 57 1.41 3.09 -12.60
N ILE A 58 0.82 3.71 -11.58
CA ILE A 58 0.01 4.91 -11.70
C ILE A 58 0.75 6.03 -10.96
N VAL A 59 0.93 7.18 -11.59
CA VAL A 59 1.57 8.33 -10.97
C VAL A 59 0.65 9.53 -10.98
N PHE A 60 0.33 10.07 -9.83
CA PHE A 60 -0.35 11.35 -9.68
C PHE A 60 0.66 12.44 -9.31
N ILE A 61 0.76 13.49 -10.12
CA ILE A 61 1.68 14.60 -9.94
C ILE A 61 0.94 15.81 -9.39
N CYS A 62 1.35 16.32 -8.23
CA CYS A 62 0.81 17.55 -7.69
C CYS A 62 1.53 18.75 -8.31
N LEU A 63 0.79 19.55 -9.09
CA LEU A 63 1.34 20.75 -9.74
C LEU A 63 1.72 21.81 -8.71
N ASN A 64 2.83 22.49 -8.99
CA ASN A 64 3.38 23.57 -8.18
C ASN A 64 3.76 23.20 -6.73
N GLU A 65 3.92 21.89 -6.45
CA GLU A 65 4.31 21.34 -5.14
C GLU A 65 5.71 20.73 -5.22
N GLY A 66 6.74 21.39 -5.50
CA GLY A 66 8.12 20.86 -5.59
C GLY A 66 8.70 20.93 -7.00
N MET A 67 7.87 20.86 -8.04
CA MET A 67 8.26 21.04 -9.44
C MET A 67 7.53 22.23 -10.05
N LYS A 68 8.21 23.01 -10.88
CA LYS A 68 7.56 24.00 -11.75
C LYS A 68 6.77 23.29 -12.84
N GLU A 69 5.73 23.95 -13.37
CA GLU A 69 4.86 23.38 -14.42
C GLU A 69 5.66 22.88 -15.64
N THR A 70 6.62 23.66 -16.13
CA THR A 70 7.47 23.27 -17.27
C THR A 70 8.29 22.01 -17.01
N ALA A 71 8.86 21.87 -15.81
CA ALA A 71 9.59 20.66 -15.41
C ALA A 71 8.67 19.44 -15.29
N CYS A 72 7.45 19.66 -14.78
CA CYS A 72 6.42 18.60 -14.74
C CYS A 72 6.06 18.10 -16.14
N GLU A 73 5.90 19.01 -17.11
CA GLU A 73 5.63 18.67 -18.50
C GLU A 73 6.76 17.89 -19.17
N GLU A 74 8.00 18.27 -18.93
CA GLU A 74 9.19 17.58 -19.40
C GLU A 74 9.28 16.17 -18.79
N TRP A 75 9.00 16.07 -17.50
CA TRP A 75 8.96 14.79 -16.80
C TRP A 75 7.89 13.86 -17.39
N ILE A 76 6.67 14.36 -17.59
CA ILE A 76 5.55 13.61 -18.21
C ILE A 76 5.93 13.10 -19.61
N ARG A 77 6.46 14.01 -20.46
CA ARG A 77 6.92 13.63 -21.81
C ARG A 77 8.02 12.58 -21.77
N GLY A 78 8.96 12.72 -20.83
CA GLY A 78 10.04 11.76 -20.66
C GLY A 78 9.54 10.38 -20.25
N VAL A 79 8.60 10.29 -19.30
CA VAL A 79 8.04 9.00 -18.86
C VAL A 79 7.16 8.36 -19.95
N MET A 80 6.29 9.13 -20.59
CA MET A 80 5.39 8.61 -21.64
C MET A 80 6.11 8.30 -22.95
N GLY A 81 7.24 8.95 -23.22
CA GLY A 81 8.03 8.76 -24.44
C GLY A 81 9.10 7.66 -24.35
N THR A 82 9.37 7.12 -23.16
CA THR A 82 10.37 6.08 -22.96
C THR A 82 9.68 4.69 -23.02
N PRO A 83 10.12 3.75 -23.88
CA PRO A 83 9.46 2.45 -24.06
C PRO A 83 9.26 1.67 -22.76
N GLU A 84 10.25 1.69 -21.86
CA GLU A 84 10.23 0.97 -20.60
C GLU A 84 9.17 1.49 -19.60
N THR A 85 8.78 2.76 -19.75
CA THR A 85 7.81 3.45 -18.88
C THR A 85 6.53 3.89 -19.59
N ALA A 86 6.39 3.61 -20.89
CA ALA A 86 5.23 4.01 -21.70
C ALA A 86 3.90 3.44 -21.20
N GLY A 87 3.93 2.35 -20.42
CA GLY A 87 2.75 1.75 -19.76
C GLY A 87 2.34 2.43 -18.46
N VAL A 88 3.14 3.35 -17.93
CA VAL A 88 2.83 4.13 -16.72
C VAL A 88 1.65 5.05 -16.97
N GLN A 89 0.69 5.06 -16.08
CA GLN A 89 -0.52 5.86 -16.20
C GLN A 89 -0.41 7.12 -15.35
N ILE A 90 -0.43 8.28 -15.98
CA ILE A 90 -0.21 9.56 -15.32
C ILE A 90 -1.52 10.30 -15.12
N GLY A 91 -1.72 10.88 -13.94
CA GLY A 91 -2.75 11.85 -13.60
C GLY A 91 -2.12 13.10 -13.03
N VAL A 92 -2.77 14.23 -13.17
CA VAL A 92 -2.30 15.52 -12.68
C VAL A 92 -3.27 16.08 -11.66
N ILE A 93 -2.74 16.59 -10.55
CA ILE A 93 -3.49 17.19 -9.46
C ILE A 93 -3.18 18.68 -9.41
N SER A 94 -4.23 19.52 -9.40
CA SER A 94 -4.11 20.98 -9.22
C SER A 94 -4.83 21.44 -7.96
N ALA A 95 -4.23 22.38 -7.23
CA ALA A 95 -4.85 23.00 -6.06
C ALA A 95 -6.04 23.91 -6.44
N GLY A 96 -6.04 24.49 -7.63
CA GLY A 96 -7.07 25.40 -8.12
C GLY A 96 -7.69 24.97 -9.44
N ARG A 97 -8.85 25.56 -9.76
CA ARG A 97 -9.48 25.38 -11.05
C ARG A 97 -8.80 26.27 -12.09
N ASP A 98 -8.25 25.66 -13.11
CA ASP A 98 -7.72 26.29 -14.30
C ASP A 98 -8.14 25.44 -15.51
N ASP A 99 -9.11 25.92 -16.25
CA ASP A 99 -9.68 25.17 -17.36
C ASP A 99 -8.71 25.14 -18.56
N THR A 100 -7.85 26.15 -18.73
CA THR A 100 -6.80 26.19 -19.76
C THR A 100 -5.74 25.13 -19.46
N LEU A 101 -5.27 25.10 -18.22
CA LEU A 101 -4.30 24.13 -17.76
C LEU A 101 -4.86 22.71 -17.85
N LYS A 102 -6.10 22.52 -17.44
CA LYS A 102 -6.81 21.23 -17.58
C LYS A 102 -6.85 20.78 -19.03
N GLN A 103 -7.25 21.66 -19.95
CA GLN A 103 -7.33 21.34 -21.37
C GLN A 103 -5.96 20.97 -21.94
N LYS A 104 -4.91 21.69 -21.54
CA LYS A 104 -3.52 21.38 -21.92
C LYS A 104 -3.13 19.94 -21.54
N TYR A 105 -3.35 19.52 -20.29
CA TYR A 105 -2.97 18.18 -19.85
C TYR A 105 -3.85 17.07 -20.46
N ILE A 106 -5.12 17.33 -20.70
CA ILE A 106 -6.03 16.34 -21.30
C ILE A 106 -5.81 16.23 -22.81
N ASP A 107 -5.76 17.35 -23.54
CA ASP A 107 -5.76 17.33 -25.00
C ASP A 107 -4.37 17.21 -25.60
N GLN A 108 -3.35 17.89 -25.03
CA GLN A 108 -1.98 17.87 -25.56
C GLN A 108 -1.16 16.72 -24.97
N TYR A 109 -1.15 16.57 -23.63
CA TYR A 109 -0.38 15.51 -22.97
C TYR A 109 -1.14 14.18 -22.90
N LYS A 110 -2.46 14.19 -23.04
CA LYS A 110 -3.34 13.00 -23.02
C LYS A 110 -3.10 12.11 -21.80
N VAL A 111 -2.95 12.76 -20.61
CA VAL A 111 -2.68 12.02 -19.37
C VAL A 111 -3.79 11.00 -19.07
N PRO A 112 -3.48 9.70 -18.95
CA PRO A 112 -4.48 8.64 -18.91
C PRO A 112 -5.41 8.70 -17.67
N CYS A 113 -4.89 9.16 -16.52
CA CYS A 113 -5.65 9.30 -15.28
C CYS A 113 -6.26 10.70 -15.11
N GLY A 114 -6.20 11.54 -16.16
CA GLY A 114 -6.90 12.82 -16.22
C GLY A 114 -6.31 13.91 -15.34
N PHE A 115 -7.10 14.97 -15.15
CA PHE A 115 -6.76 16.16 -14.39
C PHE A 115 -7.73 16.31 -13.21
N ILE A 116 -7.21 16.30 -12.00
CA ILE A 116 -7.98 16.34 -10.76
C ILE A 116 -7.80 17.69 -10.10
N VAL A 117 -8.90 18.38 -9.83
CA VAL A 117 -8.89 19.65 -9.10
C VAL A 117 -9.22 19.38 -7.64
N MET A 118 -8.33 19.78 -6.74
CA MET A 118 -8.60 19.73 -5.30
C MET A 118 -9.69 20.74 -4.96
N ARG A 119 -10.74 20.28 -4.31
CA ARG A 119 -11.91 21.07 -3.93
C ARG A 119 -12.05 21.08 -2.42
N SER A 120 -12.87 21.99 -1.90
CA SER A 120 -13.22 22.02 -0.47
C SER A 120 -13.93 20.75 0.00
N ASP A 121 -14.76 20.14 -0.85
CA ASP A 121 -15.34 18.82 -0.56
C ASP A 121 -14.35 17.71 -0.94
N ILE A 122 -13.53 17.34 0.00
CA ILE A 122 -12.52 16.29 -0.16
C ILE A 122 -13.15 14.91 -0.43
N SER A 123 -14.38 14.67 0.04
CA SER A 123 -15.04 13.39 -0.15
C SER A 123 -15.36 13.13 -1.63
N MET A 124 -15.70 14.18 -2.37
CA MET A 124 -15.90 14.11 -3.81
C MET A 124 -14.60 13.86 -4.56
N VAL A 125 -13.50 14.47 -4.09
CA VAL A 125 -12.16 14.25 -4.67
C VAL A 125 -11.71 12.81 -4.46
N ILE A 126 -11.89 12.26 -3.25
CA ILE A 126 -11.56 10.85 -2.95
C ILE A 126 -12.39 9.91 -3.84
N LYS A 127 -13.68 10.14 -4.00
CA LYS A 127 -14.53 9.36 -4.92
C LYS A 127 -14.03 9.42 -6.36
N GLN A 128 -13.55 10.57 -6.82
CA GLN A 128 -12.96 10.73 -8.15
C GLN A 128 -11.70 9.88 -8.29
N PHE A 129 -10.80 9.90 -7.32
CA PHE A 129 -9.62 9.02 -7.31
C PHE A 129 -10.01 7.54 -7.37
N ILE A 130 -10.94 7.11 -6.52
CA ILE A 130 -11.40 5.72 -6.48
C ILE A 130 -11.99 5.31 -7.84
N THR A 131 -12.78 6.18 -8.47
CA THR A 131 -13.36 5.93 -9.80
C THR A 131 -12.27 5.76 -10.85
N ILE A 132 -11.27 6.65 -10.89
CA ILE A 132 -10.14 6.57 -11.81
C ILE A 132 -9.35 5.29 -11.56
N LEU A 133 -8.99 5.00 -10.32
CA LEU A 133 -8.19 3.83 -9.96
C LEU A 133 -8.90 2.51 -10.30
N ASN A 134 -10.22 2.46 -10.14
CA ASN A 134 -11.01 1.29 -10.55
C ASN A 134 -11.08 1.15 -12.07
N SER A 135 -11.23 2.26 -12.83
CA SER A 135 -11.30 2.22 -14.30
C SER A 135 -10.00 1.70 -14.93
N VAL A 136 -8.86 1.92 -14.26
CA VAL A 136 -7.55 1.44 -14.70
C VAL A 136 -7.14 0.12 -14.04
N SER A 137 -8.06 -0.56 -13.36
CA SER A 137 -7.83 -1.84 -12.69
C SER A 137 -6.61 -1.81 -11.74
N ALA A 138 -6.57 -0.79 -10.87
CA ALA A 138 -5.45 -0.59 -9.96
C ALA A 138 -5.36 -1.68 -8.86
N LYS A 139 -6.48 -2.28 -8.46
CA LYS A 139 -6.50 -3.38 -7.48
C LYS A 139 -6.07 -4.69 -8.11
N GLY A 140 -5.23 -5.44 -7.40
CA GLY A 140 -4.88 -6.81 -7.76
C GLY A 140 -5.96 -7.83 -7.31
N ARG A 141 -5.62 -9.11 -7.42
CA ARG A 141 -6.49 -10.20 -6.94
C ARG A 141 -6.60 -10.27 -5.42
N ARG A 142 -5.62 -9.72 -4.70
CA ARG A 142 -5.65 -9.68 -3.23
C ARG A 142 -6.63 -8.62 -2.77
N LYS A 143 -7.56 -9.02 -1.93
CA LYS A 143 -8.58 -8.13 -1.36
C LYS A 143 -7.99 -7.15 -0.34
N TYR A 144 -6.89 -7.51 0.34
CA TYR A 144 -6.30 -6.73 1.43
C TYR A 144 -4.81 -6.51 1.21
N LEU A 145 -4.35 -5.29 1.49
CA LEU A 145 -2.94 -4.95 1.55
C LEU A 145 -2.23 -5.73 2.64
N ARG A 146 -0.96 -6.02 2.42
CA ARG A 146 -0.10 -6.72 3.39
C ARG A 146 1.26 -6.07 3.50
N ALA A 147 1.74 -5.94 4.73
CA ALA A 147 3.15 -5.76 5.00
C ALA A 147 3.82 -7.15 5.08
N ILE A 148 4.86 -7.37 4.29
CA ILE A 148 5.71 -8.57 4.34
C ILE A 148 6.89 -8.23 5.22
N ILE A 149 7.15 -9.03 6.25
CA ILE A 149 8.22 -8.80 7.24
C ILE A 149 9.36 -9.78 6.96
N GLU A 150 10.50 -9.29 6.49
CA GLU A 150 11.63 -10.13 6.10
C GLU A 150 12.74 -10.19 7.16
N LYS A 151 13.11 -9.03 7.72
CA LYS A 151 14.27 -8.90 8.62
C LYS A 151 14.00 -8.06 9.88
N GLU A 152 12.73 -7.71 10.14
CA GLU A 152 12.39 -6.87 11.28
C GLU A 152 12.30 -7.70 12.56
N THR A 153 13.21 -7.46 13.52
CA THR A 153 13.21 -8.14 14.81
C THR A 153 12.14 -7.65 15.78
N ASN A 154 11.56 -6.48 15.51
CA ASN A 154 10.58 -5.82 16.38
C ASN A 154 9.11 -6.05 15.98
N VAL A 155 8.85 -7.07 15.16
CA VAL A 155 7.51 -7.44 14.70
C VAL A 155 7.22 -8.87 15.15
N THR A 156 6.63 -8.98 16.33
CA THR A 156 6.46 -10.25 17.02
C THR A 156 5.02 -10.47 17.46
N VAL A 157 4.71 -11.71 17.77
CA VAL A 157 3.44 -12.13 18.34
C VAL A 157 3.67 -12.96 19.59
N ASN A 158 2.84 -12.75 20.62
CA ASN A 158 2.72 -13.64 21.76
C ASN A 158 1.31 -14.27 21.76
N ILE A 159 1.24 -15.57 21.69
CA ILE A 159 -0.03 -16.31 21.73
C ILE A 159 -0.13 -16.98 23.12
N PRO A 160 -1.21 -16.76 23.88
CA PRO A 160 -1.42 -17.45 25.16
C PRO A 160 -1.74 -18.93 24.90
N LEU A 161 -0.95 -19.80 25.48
CA LEU A 161 -1.09 -21.26 25.35
C LEU A 161 -0.81 -21.92 26.71
N ASN A 162 -1.75 -22.71 27.25
CA ASN A 162 -1.57 -23.46 28.50
C ASN A 162 -1.10 -22.62 29.69
N GLY A 163 -1.60 -21.36 29.82
CA GLY A 163 -1.26 -20.48 30.93
C GLY A 163 0.06 -19.71 30.77
N THR A 164 0.78 -19.88 29.65
CA THR A 164 2.00 -19.16 29.30
C THR A 164 1.85 -18.47 27.94
N PHE A 165 2.80 -17.61 27.57
CA PHE A 165 2.87 -17.02 26.24
C PHE A 165 3.94 -17.70 25.40
N VAL A 166 3.57 -18.09 24.18
CA VAL A 166 4.53 -18.55 23.16
C VAL A 166 4.87 -17.39 22.26
N ASN A 167 6.15 -17.07 22.16
CA ASN A 167 6.66 -15.97 21.36
C ASN A 167 6.97 -16.43 19.94
N GLY A 168 6.47 -15.68 18.94
CA GLY A 168 6.72 -15.93 17.53
C GLY A 168 7.04 -14.65 16.75
N THR A 169 7.47 -14.85 15.52
CA THR A 169 7.77 -13.79 14.57
C THR A 169 6.65 -13.69 13.54
N ILE A 170 6.14 -12.48 13.31
CA ILE A 170 5.17 -12.20 12.24
C ILE A 170 5.90 -12.19 10.91
N ARG A 171 5.35 -12.88 9.89
CA ARG A 171 5.91 -12.97 8.53
C ARG A 171 5.21 -12.02 7.56
N ASP A 172 3.90 -11.92 7.66
CA ASP A 172 3.11 -10.93 6.96
C ASP A 172 1.88 -10.55 7.80
N ILE A 173 1.37 -9.34 7.58
CA ILE A 173 0.19 -8.83 8.28
C ILE A 173 -0.70 -8.03 7.34
N SER A 174 -2.01 -8.20 7.47
CA SER A 174 -3.07 -7.42 6.85
C SER A 174 -4.10 -6.98 7.89
N VAL A 175 -5.11 -6.23 7.48
CA VAL A 175 -6.22 -5.81 8.39
C VAL A 175 -7.15 -6.94 8.80
N VAL A 176 -7.01 -8.14 8.23
CA VAL A 176 -7.86 -9.31 8.54
C VAL A 176 -7.10 -10.42 9.24
N GLY A 177 -5.78 -10.33 9.37
CA GLY A 177 -4.98 -11.36 10.02
C GLY A 177 -3.51 -11.27 9.65
N PHE A 178 -2.74 -12.21 10.17
CA PHE A 178 -1.30 -12.29 9.97
C PHE A 178 -0.84 -13.73 9.82
N SER A 179 0.35 -13.92 9.24
CA SER A 179 1.06 -15.19 9.32
C SER A 179 2.27 -15.07 10.27
N CYS A 180 2.56 -16.13 10.98
CA CYS A 180 3.66 -16.16 11.94
C CYS A 180 4.34 -17.53 12.00
N SER A 181 5.56 -17.53 12.51
CA SER A 181 6.34 -18.73 12.83
C SER A 181 6.91 -18.64 14.23
N PHE A 182 7.24 -19.78 14.79
CA PHE A 182 7.77 -19.94 16.14
C PHE A 182 9.12 -20.65 16.09
N PRO A 183 10.04 -20.39 17.04
CA PRO A 183 11.31 -21.14 17.12
C PRO A 183 11.06 -22.65 17.32
N GLU A 184 10.10 -23.01 18.18
CA GLU A 184 9.62 -24.37 18.39
C GLU A 184 8.14 -24.42 18.00
N ASP A 185 7.71 -25.51 17.35
CA ASP A 185 6.31 -25.64 16.89
C ASP A 185 5.36 -25.78 18.09
N PRO A 186 4.51 -24.77 18.35
CA PRO A 186 3.57 -24.80 19.47
C PRO A 186 2.34 -25.71 19.21
N HIS A 187 2.26 -26.33 18.05
CA HIS A 187 1.15 -27.20 17.64
C HIS A 187 -0.23 -26.55 17.82
N LEU A 188 -0.39 -25.31 17.33
CA LEU A 188 -1.68 -24.58 17.44
C LEU A 188 -2.79 -25.33 16.70
N PRO A 189 -3.83 -25.80 17.37
CA PRO A 189 -4.93 -26.50 16.73
C PRO A 189 -5.70 -25.60 15.77
N LYS A 190 -6.04 -26.11 14.59
CA LYS A 190 -6.87 -25.42 13.62
C LYS A 190 -8.26 -25.11 14.20
N ASN A 191 -8.84 -23.97 13.82
CA ASN A 191 -10.13 -23.46 14.25
C ASN A 191 -10.22 -23.14 15.76
N THR A 192 -9.07 -22.93 16.41
CA THR A 192 -9.02 -22.51 17.82
C THR A 192 -8.93 -20.99 17.90
N ILE A 193 -9.74 -20.39 18.76
CA ILE A 193 -9.73 -18.96 19.06
C ILE A 193 -8.79 -18.71 20.25
N TYR A 194 -7.85 -17.79 20.06
CA TYR A 194 -6.94 -17.31 21.09
C TYR A 194 -7.32 -15.88 21.46
N LYS A 195 -7.69 -15.68 22.71
CA LYS A 195 -7.93 -14.35 23.30
C LYS A 195 -6.60 -13.77 23.75
N ASP A 196 -6.54 -12.42 23.87
CA ASP A 196 -5.35 -11.71 24.35
C ASP A 196 -4.05 -11.99 23.55
N VAL A 197 -4.15 -12.28 22.27
CA VAL A 197 -2.99 -12.34 21.38
C VAL A 197 -2.33 -10.97 21.35
N GLN A 198 -1.05 -10.90 21.70
CA GLN A 198 -0.30 -9.67 21.76
C GLN A 198 0.53 -9.51 20.50
N LEU A 199 0.31 -8.45 19.74
CA LEU A 199 1.10 -8.10 18.58
C LEU A 199 2.01 -6.93 18.92
N ARG A 200 3.30 -7.07 18.65
CA ARG A 200 4.25 -5.97 18.65
C ARG A 200 4.55 -5.60 17.19
N LEU A 201 4.16 -4.42 16.77
CA LEU A 201 4.41 -3.86 15.45
C LEU A 201 5.36 -2.66 15.63
N GLN A 202 6.66 -2.92 15.61
CA GLN A 202 7.73 -1.95 15.98
C GLN A 202 7.52 -1.39 17.41
N SER A 203 7.20 -0.09 17.54
CA SER A 203 6.92 0.56 18.82
C SER A 203 5.48 0.39 19.32
N GLN A 204 4.59 -0.21 18.51
CA GLN A 204 3.18 -0.34 18.87
C GLN A 204 2.88 -1.72 19.46
N LEU A 205 2.15 -1.72 20.58
CA LEU A 205 1.62 -2.95 21.17
C LEU A 205 0.10 -2.99 20.99
N LEU A 206 -0.42 -4.10 20.51
CA LEU A 206 -1.84 -4.35 20.28
C LEU A 206 -2.24 -5.65 20.98
N ARG A 207 -3.47 -5.69 21.50
CA ARG A 207 -4.11 -6.93 21.92
C ARG A 207 -5.28 -7.22 21.01
N VAL A 208 -5.37 -8.43 20.51
CA VAL A 208 -6.39 -8.85 19.56
C VAL A 208 -6.88 -10.25 19.91
N GLU A 209 -8.04 -10.61 19.40
CA GLU A 209 -8.51 -11.98 19.39
C GLU A 209 -8.27 -12.58 18.00
N GLY A 210 -7.69 -13.78 17.93
CA GLY A 210 -7.29 -14.43 16.69
C GLY A 210 -7.73 -15.86 16.59
N LEU A 211 -8.20 -16.26 15.41
CA LEU A 211 -8.55 -17.62 15.04
C LEU A 211 -7.37 -18.29 14.32
N ALA A 212 -6.84 -19.39 14.84
CA ALA A 212 -5.89 -20.22 14.10
C ALA A 212 -6.60 -20.88 12.91
N PHE A 213 -6.48 -20.26 11.73
CA PHE A 213 -7.16 -20.71 10.53
C PHE A 213 -6.50 -21.95 9.92
N GLY A 214 -5.19 -22.04 10.00
CA GLY A 214 -4.43 -23.17 9.50
C GLY A 214 -2.92 -22.95 9.54
N SER A 215 -2.19 -23.92 9.04
CA SER A 215 -0.73 -23.83 8.91
C SER A 215 -0.23 -24.51 7.65
N ARG A 216 0.98 -24.17 7.22
CA ARG A 216 1.72 -24.83 6.14
C ARG A 216 3.19 -24.96 6.54
N LEU A 217 3.89 -25.90 5.93
CA LEU A 217 5.34 -25.99 6.02
C LEU A 217 5.97 -25.05 4.97
N ASP A 218 7.02 -24.39 5.36
CA ASP A 218 7.90 -23.58 4.53
C ASP A 218 9.35 -23.96 4.88
N GLY A 219 9.91 -24.90 4.09
CA GLY A 219 11.10 -25.63 4.49
C GLY A 219 10.83 -26.46 5.75
N GLU A 220 11.70 -26.31 6.74
CA GLU A 220 11.55 -26.96 8.05
C GLU A 220 10.64 -26.20 9.04
N GLN A 221 10.25 -24.97 8.71
CA GLN A 221 9.50 -24.11 9.59
C GLN A 221 8.00 -24.18 9.31
N ARG A 222 7.19 -24.32 10.36
CA ARG A 222 5.73 -24.24 10.26
C ARG A 222 5.29 -22.77 10.34
N ILE A 223 4.54 -22.35 9.34
CA ILE A 223 3.91 -21.02 9.26
C ILE A 223 2.44 -21.17 9.60
N TYR A 224 2.00 -20.47 10.62
CA TYR A 224 0.61 -20.40 11.03
C TYR A 224 -0.06 -19.17 10.43
N VAL A 225 -1.34 -19.31 10.08
CA VAL A 225 -2.21 -18.22 9.64
C VAL A 225 -3.24 -17.96 10.73
N ILE A 226 -3.23 -16.76 11.28
CA ILE A 226 -4.14 -16.30 12.31
C ILE A 226 -5.04 -15.20 11.71
N LEU A 227 -6.34 -15.43 11.71
CA LEU A 227 -7.33 -14.44 11.29
C LEU A 227 -7.83 -13.67 12.51
N PHE A 228 -7.95 -12.37 12.40
CA PHE A 228 -8.61 -11.59 13.43
C PHE A 228 -10.10 -11.92 13.48
N THR A 229 -10.66 -12.02 14.67
CA THR A 229 -12.10 -12.20 14.83
C THR A 229 -12.85 -10.90 14.51
N GLN A 230 -14.17 -10.97 14.39
CA GLN A 230 -15.00 -9.79 14.11
C GLN A 230 -14.94 -8.73 15.23
N HIS A 231 -14.44 -9.08 16.41
CA HIS A 231 -14.35 -8.20 17.57
C HIS A 231 -13.12 -7.29 17.60
N ILE A 232 -12.25 -7.34 16.56
CA ILE A 232 -11.14 -6.37 16.48
C ILE A 232 -11.72 -4.95 16.37
N ASP A 233 -11.34 -4.08 17.29
CA ASP A 233 -11.83 -2.71 17.33
C ASP A 233 -11.29 -1.85 16.18
N SER A 234 -11.97 -0.72 15.90
CA SER A 234 -11.61 0.19 14.82
C SER A 234 -10.24 0.85 15.02
N ASN A 235 -9.85 1.10 16.28
CA ASN A 235 -8.53 1.69 16.60
C ASN A 235 -7.41 0.69 16.31
N ALA A 236 -7.55 -0.58 16.70
CA ALA A 236 -6.59 -1.62 16.37
C ALA A 236 -6.43 -1.78 14.85
N LYS A 237 -7.55 -1.80 14.09
CA LYS A 237 -7.51 -1.82 12.62
C LYS A 237 -6.78 -0.62 12.02
N SER A 238 -7.06 0.58 12.53
CA SER A 238 -6.40 1.81 12.07
C SER A 238 -4.89 1.76 12.33
N ARG A 239 -4.47 1.29 13.50
CA ARG A 239 -3.06 1.15 13.86
C ARG A 239 -2.35 0.10 12.99
N ILE A 240 -3.01 -1.02 12.68
CA ILE A 240 -2.48 -2.04 11.76
C ILE A 240 -2.33 -1.44 10.35
N ARG A 241 -3.32 -0.70 9.83
CA ARG A 241 -3.21 -0.02 8.53
C ARG A 241 -2.05 0.96 8.49
N LYS A 242 -1.91 1.78 9.54
CA LYS A 242 -0.80 2.73 9.64
C LYS A 242 0.56 2.03 9.62
N TYR A 243 0.68 0.89 10.33
CA TYR A 243 1.88 0.07 10.28
C TYR A 243 2.12 -0.48 8.86
N ILE A 244 1.11 -1.06 8.20
CA ILE A 244 1.22 -1.59 6.83
C ILE A 244 1.70 -0.48 5.89
N GLN A 245 1.06 0.69 5.92
CA GLN A 245 1.42 1.83 5.07
C GLN A 245 2.86 2.28 5.31
N SER A 246 3.28 2.41 6.56
CA SER A 246 4.66 2.80 6.91
C SER A 246 5.68 1.75 6.44
N ASN A 247 5.37 0.46 6.60
CA ASN A 247 6.26 -0.63 6.20
C ASN A 247 6.43 -0.69 4.68
N ILE A 248 5.33 -0.64 3.90
CA ILE A 248 5.42 -0.66 2.44
C ILE A 248 6.11 0.59 1.89
N GLN A 249 5.85 1.77 2.49
CA GLN A 249 6.54 3.03 2.12
C GLN A 249 8.05 2.93 2.37
N SER A 250 8.47 2.49 3.56
CA SER A 250 9.90 2.38 3.89
C SER A 250 10.63 1.41 2.97
N LYS A 251 9.98 0.33 2.53
CA LYS A 251 10.56 -0.58 1.53
C LYS A 251 10.70 0.09 0.17
N MET A 252 9.66 0.79 -0.27
CA MET A 252 9.68 1.52 -1.53
C MET A 252 10.77 2.60 -1.54
N ASP A 253 10.96 3.30 -0.41
CA ASP A 253 12.01 4.32 -0.26
C ASP A 253 13.44 3.73 -0.41
N VAL A 254 13.60 2.44 -0.21
CA VAL A 254 14.87 1.73 -0.43
C VAL A 254 14.98 1.20 -1.87
N GLU A 255 13.85 0.78 -2.47
CA GLU A 255 13.80 0.17 -3.80
C GLU A 255 13.93 1.19 -4.94
N LEU A 256 13.41 2.42 -4.72
CA LEU A 256 13.57 3.53 -5.66
C LEU A 256 14.98 4.11 -5.63
#